data_22a061b59fcc54f58b3f99372458dd10
#
_entry.id   22a061b59fcc54f58b3f99372458dd10
#
_cell.length_a   1.000
_cell.length_b   1.000
_cell.length_c   1.000
_cell.angle_alpha   90.00
_cell.angle_beta   90.00
_cell.angle_gamma   90.00
#
_symmetry.space_group_name_H-M   'P 1'
#
loop_
_entity.id
_entity.type
_entity.pdbx_description
1 polymer ?
#
loop_
_entity_poly.entity_id
_entity_poly.type
_entity_poly.pdbx_seq_one_letter_code
_entity_poly.pdbx_strand_id
1 'polypeptide(L)'
;MSLDLKADLYEACQQISPRHSDYATLSIEDGFDWSSLSCCHFERLYLVAFRSVWQPEADLGLLREHDDRAFEEALASGGLLRYFKGNANEQGECLSFCLWETREQARQAADAASHRSAASVSAQMYLSYSLDRYWIRKAGEKLVFEPIQM
;
A
#
# COMPACT_ATOMS: atom_id res chain seq x y z
N MET A 1 -21.17 -5.09 -8.26
CA MET A 1 -20.22 -4.59 -9.30
C MET A 1 -20.01 -5.66 -10.35
N SER A 2 -20.10 -5.32 -11.61
CA SER A 2 -19.87 -6.26 -12.68
C SER A 2 -18.39 -6.64 -12.77
N LEU A 3 -18.09 -7.76 -13.43
CA LEU A 3 -16.70 -8.19 -13.62
C LEU A 3 -15.89 -7.16 -14.41
N ASP A 4 -16.52 -6.49 -15.38
CA ASP A 4 -15.84 -5.47 -16.19
C ASP A 4 -15.45 -4.26 -15.34
N LEU A 5 -16.34 -3.83 -14.41
CA LEU A 5 -16.03 -2.71 -13.52
C LEU A 5 -14.90 -3.05 -12.55
N LYS A 6 -14.84 -4.31 -12.09
CA LYS A 6 -13.73 -4.76 -11.23
C LYS A 6 -12.40 -4.79 -11.98
N ALA A 7 -12.41 -5.27 -13.23
CA ALA A 7 -11.20 -5.30 -14.06
C ALA A 7 -10.72 -3.88 -14.33
N ASP A 8 -11.62 -2.94 -14.63
CA ASP A 8 -11.28 -1.54 -14.86
C ASP A 8 -10.69 -0.90 -13.62
N LEU A 9 -11.25 -1.19 -12.45
CA LEU A 9 -10.72 -0.68 -11.18
C LEU A 9 -9.34 -1.23 -10.91
N TYR A 10 -9.13 -2.53 -11.12
CA TYR A 10 -7.83 -3.16 -10.92
C TYR A 10 -6.76 -2.52 -11.81
N GLU A 11 -7.07 -2.35 -13.11
CA GLU A 11 -6.14 -1.73 -14.04
C GLU A 11 -5.83 -0.28 -13.69
N ALA A 12 -6.84 0.49 -13.29
CA ALA A 12 -6.65 1.87 -12.87
C ALA A 12 -5.72 1.94 -11.66
N CYS A 13 -5.83 1.00 -10.73
CA CYS A 13 -4.96 0.94 -9.55
C CYS A 13 -3.50 0.67 -9.95
N GLN A 14 -3.25 -0.10 -11.01
CA GLN A 14 -1.89 -0.37 -11.48
C GLN A 14 -1.23 0.86 -12.11
N GLN A 15 -2.00 1.88 -12.47
CA GLN A 15 -1.50 3.12 -13.05
C GLN A 15 -1.11 4.17 -11.99
N ILE A 16 -1.44 3.92 -10.73
CA ILE A 16 -1.05 4.83 -9.64
C ILE A 16 0.48 4.82 -9.54
N SER A 17 1.08 6.00 -9.66
CA SER A 17 2.54 6.14 -9.69
C SER A 17 2.98 7.39 -8.92
N PRO A 18 4.23 7.45 -8.46
CA PRO A 18 4.75 8.64 -7.78
C PRO A 18 4.70 9.87 -8.69
N ARG A 19 4.29 11.00 -8.12
CA ARG A 19 4.33 12.31 -8.82
C ARG A 19 5.69 12.97 -8.69
N HIS A 20 6.44 12.63 -7.64
CA HIS A 20 7.71 13.26 -7.31
C HIS A 20 8.73 12.19 -6.92
N SER A 21 10.01 12.47 -7.13
CA SER A 21 11.07 11.55 -6.71
C SER A 21 11.17 11.45 -5.19
N ASP A 22 10.72 12.50 -4.47
CA ASP A 22 10.74 12.55 -3.00
C ASP A 22 9.42 12.14 -2.36
N TYR A 23 8.64 11.30 -3.03
CA TYR A 23 7.33 10.86 -2.55
C TYR A 23 7.35 10.29 -1.14
N ALA A 24 8.46 9.71 -0.69
CA ALA A 24 8.57 9.12 0.65
C ALA A 24 8.47 10.16 1.77
N THR A 25 8.69 11.44 1.46
CA THR A 25 8.60 12.53 2.44
C THR A 25 7.29 13.31 2.34
N LEU A 26 6.43 12.97 1.38
CA LEU A 26 5.16 13.65 1.15
C LEU A 26 4.00 12.85 1.73
N SER A 27 2.84 13.48 1.86
CA SER A 27 1.62 12.76 2.22
C SER A 27 1.28 11.75 1.13
N ILE A 28 0.53 10.69 1.50
CA ILE A 28 0.14 9.68 0.52
C ILE A 28 -0.73 10.28 -0.60
N GLU A 29 -1.53 11.28 -0.28
CA GLU A 29 -2.36 11.97 -1.27
C GLU A 29 -1.52 12.77 -2.25
N ASP A 30 -0.52 13.51 -1.75
CA ASP A 30 0.30 14.41 -2.57
C ASP A 30 1.43 13.71 -3.30
N GLY A 31 1.93 12.62 -2.77
CA GLY A 31 3.09 11.92 -3.31
C GLY A 31 2.82 11.11 -4.57
N PHE A 32 1.56 10.81 -4.86
CA PHE A 32 1.18 9.91 -5.94
C PHE A 32 0.11 10.53 -6.83
N ASP A 33 0.05 10.05 -8.07
CA ASP A 33 -1.00 10.41 -9.01
C ASP A 33 -2.14 9.39 -8.90
N TRP A 34 -3.26 9.81 -8.31
CA TRP A 34 -4.45 9.01 -8.12
C TRP A 34 -5.50 9.23 -9.20
N SER A 35 -5.20 10.03 -10.22
CA SER A 35 -6.18 10.47 -11.21
C SER A 35 -6.85 9.32 -11.97
N SER A 36 -6.15 8.19 -12.12
CA SER A 36 -6.72 7.02 -12.78
C SER A 36 -7.96 6.48 -12.07
N LEU A 37 -8.11 6.74 -10.77
CA LEU A 37 -9.28 6.30 -9.99
C LEU A 37 -10.50 7.19 -10.19
N SER A 38 -10.34 8.40 -10.70
CA SER A 38 -11.46 9.34 -10.82
C SER A 38 -12.52 8.90 -11.84
N CYS A 39 -12.15 8.04 -12.80
CA CYS A 39 -13.07 7.47 -13.77
C CYS A 39 -13.69 6.14 -13.34
N CYS A 40 -13.29 5.61 -12.19
CA CYS A 40 -13.75 4.32 -11.71
C CYS A 40 -14.97 4.45 -10.80
N HIS A 41 -15.76 3.38 -10.72
CA HIS A 41 -16.91 3.30 -9.84
C HIS A 41 -16.58 2.48 -8.61
N PHE A 42 -16.56 3.14 -7.45
CA PHE A 42 -16.43 2.48 -6.16
C PHE A 42 -17.02 3.40 -5.09
N GLU A 43 -17.45 2.82 -4.00
CA GLU A 43 -17.94 3.58 -2.85
C GLU A 43 -16.75 4.04 -1.99
N ARG A 44 -15.91 3.11 -1.59
CA ARG A 44 -14.69 3.40 -0.84
C ARG A 44 -13.69 2.26 -1.01
N LEU A 45 -12.41 2.59 -0.88
CA LEU A 45 -11.31 1.63 -0.90
C LEU A 45 -10.51 1.76 0.39
N TYR A 46 -9.85 0.68 0.79
CA TYR A 46 -9.04 0.66 2.01
C TYR A 46 -7.56 0.73 1.64
N LEU A 47 -6.88 1.73 2.18
CA LEU A 47 -5.46 1.99 1.90
C LEU A 47 -4.64 1.82 3.17
N VAL A 48 -3.58 1.05 3.09
CA VAL A 48 -2.59 0.91 4.16
C VAL A 48 -1.26 1.42 3.63
N ALA A 49 -0.76 2.50 4.22
CA ALA A 49 0.53 3.10 3.86
C ALA A 49 1.55 2.74 4.94
N PHE A 50 2.67 2.16 4.50
CA PHE A 50 3.78 1.77 5.39
C PHE A 50 4.95 2.72 5.18
N ARG A 51 5.27 3.48 6.23
CA ARG A 51 6.42 4.39 6.22
C ARG A 51 7.50 3.82 7.12
N SER A 52 8.72 3.82 6.62
CA SER A 52 9.86 3.26 7.36
C SER A 52 11.11 4.09 7.15
N VAL A 53 12.03 3.96 8.08
CA VAL A 53 13.41 4.46 7.90
C VAL A 53 14.31 3.25 8.08
N TRP A 54 15.04 2.88 7.03
CA TRP A 54 15.87 1.68 7.03
C TRP A 54 17.16 1.92 7.80
N GLN A 55 17.61 0.88 8.50
CA GLN A 55 18.94 0.88 9.08
C GLN A 55 19.97 0.80 7.96
N PRO A 56 21.15 1.46 8.11
CA PRO A 56 22.20 1.39 7.09
C PRO A 56 22.68 -0.04 6.80
N GLU A 57 22.52 -0.93 7.77
CA GLU A 57 22.97 -2.32 7.70
C GLU A 57 21.85 -3.29 7.35
N ALA A 58 20.68 -2.79 6.91
CA ALA A 58 19.55 -3.64 6.60
C ALA A 58 19.90 -4.66 5.50
N ASP A 59 19.49 -5.91 5.71
CA ASP A 59 19.63 -6.95 4.70
C ASP A 59 18.52 -6.84 3.67
N LEU A 60 18.81 -6.16 2.56
CA LEU A 60 17.83 -5.89 1.52
C LEU A 60 17.33 -7.16 0.84
N GLY A 61 18.19 -8.17 0.70
CA GLY A 61 17.78 -9.44 0.11
C GLY A 61 16.77 -10.17 0.97
N LEU A 62 17.00 -10.20 2.27
CA LEU A 62 16.09 -10.84 3.22
C LEU A 62 14.74 -10.10 3.28
N LEU A 63 14.77 -8.77 3.32
CA LEU A 63 13.54 -7.97 3.28
C LEU A 63 12.73 -8.25 2.03
N ARG A 64 13.39 -8.29 0.88
CA ARG A 64 12.72 -8.54 -0.39
C ARG A 64 12.08 -9.92 -0.43
N GLU A 65 12.76 -10.93 0.07
CA GLU A 65 12.23 -12.30 0.12
C GLU A 65 10.96 -12.38 0.96
N HIS A 66 10.97 -11.77 2.14
CA HIS A 66 9.79 -11.76 3.02
C HIS A 66 8.65 -10.93 2.44
N ASP A 67 8.97 -9.79 1.82
CA ASP A 67 7.96 -8.95 1.15
C ASP A 67 7.30 -9.68 -0.01
N ASP A 68 8.08 -10.41 -0.81
CA ASP A 68 7.55 -11.16 -1.94
C ASP A 68 6.59 -12.26 -1.48
N ARG A 69 6.91 -12.96 -0.40
CA ARG A 69 6.02 -13.98 0.18
C ARG A 69 4.72 -13.36 0.70
N ALA A 70 4.84 -12.24 1.41
CA ALA A 70 3.68 -11.55 1.95
C ALA A 70 2.77 -11.06 0.82
N PHE A 71 3.37 -10.58 -0.27
CA PHE A 71 2.63 -10.15 -1.45
C PHE A 71 1.88 -11.31 -2.10
N GLU A 72 2.53 -12.47 -2.28
CA GLU A 72 1.89 -13.65 -2.85
C GLU A 72 0.69 -14.10 -2.02
N GLU A 73 0.82 -14.10 -0.69
CA GLU A 73 -0.28 -14.46 0.20
C GLU A 73 -1.40 -13.44 0.15
N ALA A 74 -1.07 -12.16 0.04
CA ALA A 74 -2.06 -11.09 -0.09
C ALA A 74 -2.86 -11.25 -1.38
N LEU A 75 -2.20 -11.59 -2.49
CA LEU A 75 -2.88 -11.89 -3.75
C LEU A 75 -3.80 -13.09 -3.60
N ALA A 76 -3.36 -14.13 -2.92
CA ALA A 76 -4.15 -15.36 -2.73
C ALA A 76 -5.40 -15.12 -1.87
N SER A 77 -5.37 -14.17 -0.93
CA SER A 77 -6.53 -13.86 -0.09
C SER A 77 -7.62 -13.10 -0.84
N GLY A 78 -7.30 -12.51 -1.99
CA GLY A 78 -8.23 -11.73 -2.81
C GLY A 78 -8.37 -10.30 -2.34
N GLY A 79 -8.94 -9.45 -3.18
CA GLY A 79 -9.24 -8.06 -2.83
C GLY A 79 -8.08 -7.08 -2.89
N LEU A 80 -6.86 -7.54 -3.09
CA LEU A 80 -5.71 -6.65 -3.26
C LEU A 80 -5.77 -6.03 -4.66
N LEU A 81 -5.86 -4.70 -4.70
CA LEU A 81 -5.93 -3.95 -5.96
C LEU A 81 -4.57 -3.43 -6.41
N ARG A 82 -3.72 -3.05 -5.47
CA ARG A 82 -2.39 -2.52 -5.78
C ARG A 82 -1.46 -2.72 -4.61
N TYR A 83 -0.27 -3.20 -4.88
CA TYR A 83 0.85 -3.17 -3.95
C TYR A 83 1.95 -2.32 -4.59
N PHE A 84 2.26 -1.19 -3.97
CA PHE A 84 3.36 -0.35 -4.39
C PHE A 84 4.52 -0.55 -3.44
N LYS A 85 5.65 -1.02 -3.97
CA LYS A 85 6.86 -1.25 -3.19
C LYS A 85 7.81 -0.08 -3.44
N GLY A 86 8.00 0.75 -2.42
CA GLY A 86 8.90 1.89 -2.50
C GLY A 86 10.36 1.49 -2.38
N ASN A 87 11.23 2.41 -2.78
CA ASN A 87 12.66 2.31 -2.55
C ASN A 87 13.07 3.34 -1.50
N ALA A 88 14.07 3.01 -0.70
CA ALA A 88 14.59 3.95 0.28
C ALA A 88 15.35 5.08 -0.43
N ASN A 89 15.18 6.31 0.07
CA ASN A 89 15.96 7.45 -0.41
C ASN A 89 17.33 7.48 0.28
N GLU A 90 18.09 8.54 0.07
CA GLU A 90 19.44 8.67 0.63
C GLU A 90 19.45 8.67 2.17
N GLN A 91 18.35 9.11 2.79
CA GLN A 91 18.17 9.13 4.23
C GLN A 91 17.59 7.83 4.78
N GLY A 92 17.37 6.83 3.94
CA GLY A 92 16.76 5.56 4.34
C GLY A 92 15.25 5.59 4.46
N GLU A 93 14.60 6.71 4.10
CA GLU A 93 13.16 6.84 4.17
C GLU A 93 12.49 6.09 3.00
N CYS A 94 11.45 5.33 3.32
CA CYS A 94 10.75 4.49 2.34
C CYS A 94 9.25 4.55 2.59
N LEU A 95 8.48 4.63 1.51
CA LEU A 95 7.03 4.59 1.56
C LEU A 95 6.51 3.52 0.60
N SER A 96 5.76 2.58 1.13
CA SER A 96 5.07 1.54 0.38
C SER A 96 3.59 1.56 0.74
N PHE A 97 2.71 1.06 -0.12
CA PHE A 97 1.30 0.97 0.23
C PHE A 97 0.63 -0.24 -0.40
N CYS A 98 -0.47 -0.66 0.24
CA CYS A 98 -1.40 -1.65 -0.27
C CYS A 98 -2.78 -1.01 -0.39
N LEU A 99 -3.44 -1.23 -1.51
CA LEU A 99 -4.80 -0.75 -1.76
C LEU A 99 -5.72 -1.96 -1.91
N TRP A 100 -6.80 -1.98 -1.12
CA TRP A 100 -7.71 -3.12 -1.00
C TRP A 100 -9.14 -2.73 -1.33
N GLU A 101 -9.91 -3.70 -1.84
CA GLU A 101 -11.34 -3.51 -2.03
C GLU A 101 -12.07 -3.33 -0.69
N THR A 102 -11.68 -4.11 0.33
CA THR A 102 -12.31 -4.06 1.64
C THR A 102 -11.26 -4.14 2.75
N ARG A 103 -11.62 -3.59 3.90
CA ARG A 103 -10.79 -3.66 5.10
C ARG A 103 -10.65 -5.10 5.61
N GLU A 104 -11.71 -5.89 5.47
CA GLU A 104 -11.72 -7.26 5.93
C GLU A 104 -10.70 -8.14 5.20
N GLN A 105 -10.61 -7.98 3.88
CA GLN A 105 -9.61 -8.70 3.09
C GLN A 105 -8.19 -8.32 3.50
N ALA A 106 -7.95 -7.04 3.80
CA ALA A 106 -6.66 -6.59 4.31
C ALA A 106 -6.33 -7.24 5.65
N ARG A 107 -7.31 -7.36 6.54
CA ARG A 107 -7.14 -8.03 7.85
C ARG A 107 -6.79 -9.50 7.69
N GLN A 108 -7.46 -10.19 6.78
CA GLN A 108 -7.17 -11.60 6.52
C GLN A 108 -5.73 -11.80 6.04
N ALA A 109 -5.25 -10.93 5.17
CA ALA A 109 -3.87 -10.98 4.70
C ALA A 109 -2.88 -10.72 5.84
N ALA A 110 -3.19 -9.76 6.72
CA ALA A 110 -2.33 -9.43 7.87
C ALA A 110 -2.23 -10.59 8.86
N ASP A 111 -3.24 -11.45 8.94
CA ASP A 111 -3.24 -12.60 9.83
C ASP A 111 -2.51 -13.81 9.25
N ALA A 112 -2.13 -13.78 7.98
CA ALA A 112 -1.38 -14.87 7.37
C ALA A 112 0.01 -15.00 8.02
N ALA A 113 0.47 -16.23 8.19
CA ALA A 113 1.71 -16.53 8.90
C ALA A 113 2.93 -15.86 8.27
N SER A 114 3.04 -15.89 6.94
CA SER A 114 4.17 -15.26 6.24
C SER A 114 4.14 -13.74 6.37
N HIS A 115 2.96 -13.15 6.41
CA HIS A 115 2.82 -11.71 6.59
C HIS A 115 3.30 -11.30 7.99
N ARG A 116 2.94 -12.06 9.01
CA ARG A 116 3.43 -11.81 10.38
C ARG A 116 4.94 -12.00 10.48
N SER A 117 5.48 -12.99 9.79
CA SER A 117 6.92 -13.24 9.74
C SER A 117 7.66 -12.07 9.08
N ALA A 118 7.13 -11.56 7.95
CA ALA A 118 7.70 -10.40 7.27
C ALA A 118 7.71 -9.18 8.18
N ALA A 119 6.62 -8.93 8.91
CA ALA A 119 6.53 -7.81 9.84
C ALA A 119 7.58 -7.93 10.96
N SER A 120 7.81 -9.14 11.49
CA SER A 120 8.81 -9.39 12.53
C SER A 120 10.22 -9.09 12.03
N VAL A 121 10.56 -9.54 10.82
CA VAL A 121 11.87 -9.28 10.21
C VAL A 121 12.05 -7.78 9.95
N SER A 122 10.99 -7.11 9.43
CA SER A 122 11.01 -5.69 9.16
C SER A 122 11.33 -4.87 10.40
N ALA A 123 10.76 -5.25 11.55
CA ALA A 123 10.99 -4.54 12.80
C ALA A 123 12.47 -4.52 13.20
N GLN A 124 13.25 -5.53 12.80
CA GLN A 124 14.68 -5.60 13.09
C GLN A 124 15.53 -4.79 12.11
N MET A 125 15.00 -4.53 10.91
CA MET A 125 15.72 -3.85 9.83
C MET A 125 15.49 -2.35 9.78
N TYR A 126 14.48 -1.84 10.49
CA TYR A 126 14.10 -0.43 10.44
C TYR A 126 14.48 0.30 11.71
N LEU A 127 14.94 1.55 11.55
CA LEU A 127 15.11 2.47 12.68
C LEU A 127 13.75 2.89 13.22
N SER A 128 12.80 3.08 12.32
CA SER A 128 11.42 3.40 12.69
C SER A 128 10.48 2.94 11.59
N TYR A 129 9.23 2.70 11.95
CA TYR A 129 8.18 2.46 10.96
C TYR A 129 6.82 2.81 11.54
N SER A 130 5.88 3.11 10.65
CA SER A 130 4.49 3.36 11.02
C SER A 130 3.57 2.86 9.93
N LEU A 131 2.35 2.51 10.33
CA LEU A 131 1.28 2.15 9.42
C LEU A 131 0.20 3.21 9.53
N ASP A 132 -0.13 3.84 8.41
CA ASP A 132 -1.22 4.79 8.31
C ASP A 132 -2.33 4.15 7.49
N ARG A 133 -3.56 4.26 7.95
CA ARG A 133 -4.72 3.66 7.30
C ARG A 133 -5.69 4.73 6.88
N TYR A 134 -6.27 4.56 5.68
CA TYR A 134 -7.17 5.54 5.08
C TYR A 134 -8.33 4.84 4.40
N TRP A 135 -9.49 5.50 4.42
CA TRP A 135 -10.54 5.25 3.44
C TRP A 135 -10.36 6.22 2.29
N ILE A 136 -10.39 5.71 1.06
CA ILE A 136 -10.45 6.55 -0.13
C ILE A 136 -11.90 6.49 -0.61
N ARG A 137 -12.60 7.61 -0.52
CA ARG A 137 -13.99 7.73 -0.96
C ARG A 137 -14.10 8.62 -2.17
N LYS A 138 -15.09 8.36 -3.03
CA LYS A 138 -15.40 9.26 -4.13
C LYS A 138 -16.48 10.25 -3.69
N ALA A 139 -16.21 11.53 -3.95
CA ALA A 139 -17.16 12.63 -3.77
C ALA A 139 -17.30 13.30 -5.14
N GLY A 140 -18.23 12.78 -5.97
CA GLY A 140 -18.31 13.15 -7.38
C GLY A 140 -17.09 12.62 -8.13
N GLU A 141 -16.33 13.51 -8.78
CA GLU A 141 -15.10 13.16 -9.46
C GLU A 141 -13.86 13.28 -8.56
N LYS A 142 -14.04 13.80 -7.35
CA LYS A 142 -12.94 13.99 -6.40
C LYS A 142 -12.77 12.79 -5.51
N LEU A 143 -11.51 12.55 -5.11
CA LEU A 143 -11.17 11.54 -4.13
C LEU A 143 -10.95 12.20 -2.78
N VAL A 144 -11.50 11.59 -1.74
CA VAL A 144 -11.34 12.06 -0.36
C VAL A 144 -10.59 10.99 0.43
N PHE A 145 -9.45 11.37 0.99
CA PHE A 145 -8.62 10.48 1.81
C PHE A 145 -8.94 10.75 3.27
N GLU A 146 -9.60 9.79 3.92
CA GLU A 146 -9.98 9.89 5.33
C GLU A 146 -9.07 9.03 6.20
N PRO A 147 -8.23 9.64 7.06
CA PRO A 147 -7.43 8.86 7.99
C PRO A 147 -8.32 8.06 8.95
N ILE A 148 -7.91 6.82 9.20
CA ILE A 148 -8.60 5.95 10.16
C ILE A 148 -7.75 5.93 11.42
N GLN A 149 -8.33 6.40 12.52
CA GLN A 149 -7.65 6.36 13.80
C GLN A 149 -7.87 5.01 14.46
N MET A 150 -6.81 4.51 15.05
CA MET A 150 -6.84 3.24 15.76
C MET A 150 -7.10 3.48 17.24
#